data_57f71d472213dfe70d83baea72ca4554
#
_entry.id   57f71d472213dfe70d83baea72ca4554
#
_cell.length_a   1.000
_cell.length_b   1.000
_cell.length_c   1.000
_cell.angle_alpha   90.00
_cell.angle_beta   90.00
_cell.angle_gamma   90.00
#
_symmetry.space_group_name_H-M   'P 1'
#
loop_
_entity.id
_entity.type
_entity.pdbx_description
1 polymer ?
#
loop_
_entity_poly.entity_id
_entity_poly.type
_entity_poly.pdbx_seq_one_letter_code
_entity_poly.pdbx_strand_id
1 'polypeptide(L)'
;ATLSRLADTRRALGEVAQLRLYNQQMALIVANQQEELAGYDSQIAAIDQTEQGILPLMVRMIDDLQRNTEQGLPFLLDERQSRIALLRDMLQRADVSVSEKYRRVLEAFQIELEYGRTLEAYRERVDGQAYDMLRVGRIGLYRLSQDQQQAWTWLMSSNGWRELPSDMLADIKQAFKVARQTTAPQLITVPLASPLVQGEAENASKEGGDV
;
A
#
# COMPACT_ATOMS: atom_id res chain seq x y z
N ALA A 1 43.49 -62.66 -45.82
CA ALA A 1 43.47 -62.51 -44.33
C ALA A 1 44.06 -61.19 -43.83
N THR A 2 45.21 -60.69 -44.32
CA THR A 2 45.88 -59.44 -43.89
C THR A 2 45.15 -58.19 -44.33
N LEU A 3 44.63 -58.09 -45.55
CA LEU A 3 43.86 -56.97 -46.07
C LEU A 3 42.51 -56.77 -45.36
N SER A 4 41.84 -57.86 -44.98
CA SER A 4 40.63 -57.84 -44.19
C SER A 4 40.87 -57.25 -42.80
N ARG A 5 41.89 -57.72 -42.10
CA ARG A 5 42.30 -57.20 -40.78
C ARG A 5 42.66 -55.71 -40.82
N LEU A 6 43.31 -55.25 -41.91
CA LEU A 6 43.70 -53.87 -42.10
C LEU A 6 42.45 -52.97 -42.30
N ALA A 7 41.45 -53.46 -43.03
CA ALA A 7 40.19 -52.76 -43.22
C ALA A 7 39.40 -52.67 -41.89
N ASP A 8 39.36 -53.77 -41.14
CA ASP A 8 38.69 -53.82 -39.85
C ASP A 8 39.35 -52.86 -38.80
N THR A 9 40.70 -52.85 -38.78
CA THR A 9 41.50 -51.95 -37.94
C THR A 9 41.23 -50.47 -38.30
N ARG A 10 41.20 -50.14 -39.60
CA ARG A 10 40.86 -48.74 -40.03
C ARG A 10 39.46 -48.35 -39.64
N ARG A 11 38.46 -49.23 -39.75
CA ARG A 11 37.06 -48.96 -39.33
C ARG A 11 37.03 -48.73 -37.85
N ALA A 12 37.62 -49.59 -37.03
CA ALA A 12 37.69 -49.44 -35.58
C ALA A 12 38.40 -48.13 -35.15
N LEU A 13 39.49 -47.75 -35.80
CA LEU A 13 40.14 -46.45 -35.55
C LEU A 13 39.23 -45.26 -35.90
N GLY A 14 38.49 -45.38 -37.00
CA GLY A 14 37.48 -44.35 -37.37
C GLY A 14 36.38 -44.21 -36.33
N GLU A 15 35.83 -45.34 -35.84
CA GLU A 15 34.82 -45.35 -34.78
C GLU A 15 35.35 -44.77 -33.47
N VAL A 16 36.56 -45.10 -33.07
CA VAL A 16 37.23 -44.54 -31.88
C VAL A 16 37.41 -43.02 -32.01
N ALA A 17 37.81 -42.53 -33.19
CA ALA A 17 37.98 -41.11 -33.44
C ALA A 17 36.63 -40.39 -33.35
N GLN A 18 35.56 -40.94 -33.91
CA GLN A 18 34.21 -40.40 -33.87
C GLN A 18 33.64 -40.39 -32.43
N LEU A 19 33.82 -41.48 -31.68
CA LEU A 19 33.41 -41.57 -30.28
C LEU A 19 34.16 -40.58 -29.38
N ARG A 20 35.46 -40.36 -29.63
CA ARG A 20 36.22 -39.34 -28.90
C ARG A 20 35.69 -37.95 -29.14
N LEU A 21 35.39 -37.60 -30.40
CA LEU A 21 34.83 -36.30 -30.73
C LEU A 21 33.45 -36.12 -30.08
N TYR A 22 32.61 -37.17 -30.17
CA TYR A 22 31.29 -37.17 -29.49
C TYR A 22 31.41 -36.97 -27.98
N ASN A 23 32.29 -37.73 -27.32
CA ASN A 23 32.49 -37.60 -25.88
C ASN A 23 33.04 -36.22 -25.49
N GLN A 24 33.92 -35.62 -26.29
CA GLN A 24 34.40 -34.25 -26.07
C GLN A 24 33.23 -33.24 -26.17
N GLN A 25 32.37 -33.40 -27.17
CA GLN A 25 31.20 -32.55 -27.33
C GLN A 25 30.23 -32.70 -26.15
N MET A 26 29.96 -33.94 -25.71
CA MET A 26 29.12 -34.21 -24.54
C MET A 26 29.72 -33.62 -23.26
N ALA A 27 31.02 -33.71 -23.06
CA ALA A 27 31.69 -33.13 -21.92
C ALA A 27 31.53 -31.62 -21.86
N LEU A 28 31.58 -30.91 -22.99
CA LEU A 28 31.33 -29.47 -23.07
C LEU A 28 29.86 -29.13 -22.73
N ILE A 29 28.92 -29.93 -23.28
CA ILE A 29 27.49 -29.73 -22.97
C ILE A 29 27.21 -29.90 -21.48
N VAL A 30 27.75 -30.98 -20.88
CA VAL A 30 27.60 -31.23 -19.44
C VAL A 30 28.22 -30.12 -18.59
N ALA A 31 29.41 -29.63 -18.98
CA ALA A 31 30.06 -28.52 -18.28
C ALA A 31 29.20 -27.25 -18.33
N ASN A 32 28.65 -26.90 -19.48
CA ASN A 32 27.75 -25.74 -19.63
C ASN A 32 26.47 -25.92 -18.81
N GLN A 33 25.87 -27.11 -18.81
CA GLN A 33 24.68 -27.39 -17.99
C GLN A 33 24.97 -27.28 -16.48
N GLN A 34 26.15 -27.71 -16.04
CA GLN A 34 26.56 -27.58 -14.64
C GLN A 34 26.73 -26.11 -14.24
N GLU A 35 27.33 -25.30 -15.12
CA GLU A 35 27.46 -23.86 -14.89
C GLU A 35 26.09 -23.16 -14.83
N GLU A 36 25.17 -23.54 -15.72
CA GLU A 36 23.81 -23.03 -15.73
C GLU A 36 23.05 -23.41 -14.45
N LEU A 37 23.16 -24.66 -14.00
CA LEU A 37 22.54 -25.08 -12.71
C LEU A 37 23.10 -24.31 -11.52
N ALA A 38 24.42 -24.11 -11.44
CA ALA A 38 25.02 -23.29 -10.38
C ALA A 38 24.54 -21.84 -10.44
N GLY A 39 24.30 -21.31 -11.63
CA GLY A 39 23.69 -20.00 -11.84
C GLY A 39 22.25 -19.93 -11.29
N TYR A 40 21.42 -20.94 -11.55
CA TYR A 40 20.06 -21.02 -11.02
C TYR A 40 20.04 -21.16 -9.49
N ASP A 41 20.91 -21.98 -8.91
CA ASP A 41 21.02 -22.12 -7.45
C ASP A 41 21.35 -20.77 -6.79
N SER A 42 22.28 -20.01 -7.39
CA SER A 42 22.61 -18.66 -6.89
C SER A 42 21.43 -17.68 -7.00
N GLN A 43 20.67 -17.74 -8.11
CA GLN A 43 19.49 -16.88 -8.29
C GLN A 43 18.38 -17.24 -7.29
N ILE A 44 18.12 -18.52 -7.06
CA ILE A 44 17.13 -18.99 -6.06
C ILE A 44 17.52 -18.48 -4.68
N ALA A 45 18.77 -18.61 -4.26
CA ALA A 45 19.24 -18.12 -2.96
C ALA A 45 19.08 -16.59 -2.82
N ALA A 46 19.30 -15.82 -3.88
CA ALA A 46 19.10 -14.38 -3.88
C ALA A 46 17.63 -14.00 -3.78
N ILE A 47 16.74 -14.76 -4.42
CA ILE A 47 15.28 -14.57 -4.31
C ILE A 47 14.84 -14.84 -2.87
N ASP A 48 15.24 -15.97 -2.28
CA ASP A 48 14.90 -16.34 -0.90
C ASP A 48 15.34 -15.27 0.10
N GLN A 49 16.56 -14.74 -0.05
CA GLN A 49 17.05 -13.65 0.79
C GLN A 49 16.21 -12.38 0.66
N THR A 50 15.78 -12.05 -0.56
CA THR A 50 14.93 -10.90 -0.83
C THR A 50 13.57 -11.10 -0.19
N GLU A 51 12.95 -12.26 -0.33
CA GLU A 51 11.64 -12.59 0.25
C GLU A 51 11.66 -12.53 1.78
N GLN A 52 12.74 -13.02 2.42
CA GLN A 52 12.92 -12.92 3.87
C GLN A 52 12.97 -11.47 4.37
N GLY A 53 13.48 -10.54 3.57
CA GLY A 53 13.49 -9.12 3.88
C GLY A 53 12.15 -8.41 3.64
N ILE A 54 11.42 -8.79 2.60
CA ILE A 54 10.17 -8.14 2.18
C ILE A 54 9.01 -8.46 3.13
N LEU A 55 8.88 -9.69 3.63
CA LEU A 55 7.78 -10.05 4.52
C LEU A 55 7.71 -9.19 5.79
N PRO A 56 8.78 -9.00 6.57
CA PRO A 56 8.75 -8.10 7.73
C PRO A 56 8.49 -6.64 7.35
N LEU A 57 8.92 -6.21 6.17
CA LEU A 57 8.63 -4.87 5.66
C LEU A 57 7.13 -4.69 5.45
N MET A 58 6.47 -5.65 4.78
CA MET A 58 5.02 -5.59 4.54
C MET A 58 4.21 -5.57 5.84
N VAL A 59 4.63 -6.33 6.86
CA VAL A 59 4.00 -6.30 8.20
C VAL A 59 4.06 -4.88 8.76
N ARG A 60 5.24 -4.27 8.78
CA ARG A 60 5.40 -2.88 9.26
C ARG A 60 4.58 -1.89 8.47
N MET A 61 4.54 -2.03 7.14
CA MET A 61 3.73 -1.18 6.27
C MET A 61 2.24 -1.27 6.64
N ILE A 62 1.70 -2.48 6.87
CA ILE A 62 0.30 -2.65 7.27
C ILE A 62 0.03 -2.06 8.67
N ASP A 63 0.98 -2.18 9.59
CA ASP A 63 0.87 -1.56 10.92
C ASP A 63 0.91 -0.03 10.83
N ASP A 64 1.69 0.53 9.91
CA ASP A 64 1.70 1.97 9.62
C ASP A 64 0.36 2.43 9.02
N LEU A 65 -0.23 1.67 8.10
CA LEU A 65 -1.57 1.94 7.57
C LEU A 65 -2.62 1.96 8.68
N GLN A 66 -2.56 1.01 9.61
CA GLN A 66 -3.47 0.95 10.75
C GLN A 66 -3.31 2.17 11.65
N ARG A 67 -2.09 2.49 12.07
CA ARG A 67 -1.81 3.68 12.88
C ARG A 67 -2.31 4.96 12.22
N ASN A 68 -2.05 5.12 10.92
CA ASN A 68 -2.54 6.26 10.16
C ASN A 68 -4.07 6.33 10.08
N THR A 69 -4.76 5.19 10.10
CA THR A 69 -6.21 5.13 10.11
C THR A 69 -6.78 5.49 11.48
N GLU A 70 -6.15 5.04 12.56
CA GLU A 70 -6.58 5.27 13.94
C GLU A 70 -6.27 6.69 14.42
N GLN A 71 -5.13 7.25 14.01
CA GLN A 71 -4.68 8.58 14.44
C GLN A 71 -5.13 9.71 13.50
N GLY A 72 -5.65 9.38 12.33
CA GLY A 72 -6.09 10.34 11.34
C GLY A 72 -7.54 10.79 11.52
N LEU A 73 -8.04 11.53 10.53
CA LEU A 73 -9.47 11.89 10.46
C LEU A 73 -10.33 10.62 10.33
N PRO A 74 -11.45 10.51 11.07
CA PRO A 74 -12.33 9.35 11.08
C PRO A 74 -13.30 9.36 9.88
N PHE A 75 -12.78 9.12 8.68
CA PHE A 75 -13.59 8.98 7.47
C PHE A 75 -13.46 7.55 6.92
N LEU A 76 -14.54 7.01 6.39
CA LEU A 76 -14.60 5.67 5.77
C LEU A 76 -13.92 4.59 6.63
N LEU A 77 -14.12 4.65 7.96
CA LEU A 77 -13.39 3.80 8.92
C LEU A 77 -13.61 2.32 8.64
N ASP A 78 -14.85 1.90 8.40
CA ASP A 78 -15.19 0.49 8.15
C ASP A 78 -14.50 -0.04 6.89
N GLU A 79 -14.46 0.75 5.83
CA GLU A 79 -13.79 0.38 4.57
C GLU A 79 -12.28 0.27 4.75
N ARG A 80 -11.67 1.25 5.42
CA ARG A 80 -10.22 1.29 5.65
C ARG A 80 -9.78 0.18 6.58
N GLN A 81 -10.51 -0.10 7.65
CA GLN A 81 -10.24 -1.22 8.57
C GLN A 81 -10.43 -2.57 7.88
N SER A 82 -11.47 -2.73 7.07
CA SER A 82 -11.70 -3.95 6.29
C SER A 82 -10.56 -4.20 5.31
N ARG A 83 -10.06 -3.16 4.64
CA ARG A 83 -8.90 -3.26 3.74
C ARG A 83 -7.66 -3.74 4.49
N ILE A 84 -7.37 -3.18 5.67
CA ILE A 84 -6.23 -3.59 6.51
C ILE A 84 -6.39 -5.05 6.95
N ALA A 85 -7.58 -5.46 7.38
CA ALA A 85 -7.85 -6.85 7.78
C ALA A 85 -7.62 -7.83 6.61
N LEU A 86 -8.10 -7.50 5.41
CA LEU A 86 -7.87 -8.31 4.20
C LEU A 86 -6.38 -8.41 3.84
N LEU A 87 -5.61 -7.34 4.00
CA LEU A 87 -4.16 -7.38 3.78
C LEU A 87 -3.45 -8.29 4.78
N ARG A 88 -3.83 -8.25 6.06
CA ARG A 88 -3.26 -9.14 7.09
C ARG A 88 -3.57 -10.61 6.83
N ASP A 89 -4.81 -10.91 6.46
CA ASP A 89 -5.20 -12.28 6.08
C ASP A 89 -4.39 -12.76 4.87
N MET A 90 -4.28 -11.93 3.84
CA MET A 90 -3.52 -12.25 2.63
C MET A 90 -2.04 -12.53 2.92
N LEU A 91 -1.40 -11.85 3.88
CA LEU A 91 0.00 -12.12 4.25
C LEU A 91 0.20 -13.56 4.73
N GLN A 92 -0.80 -14.16 5.38
CA GLN A 92 -0.73 -15.51 5.92
C GLN A 92 -0.98 -16.60 4.87
N ARG A 93 -1.49 -16.24 3.69
CA ARG A 93 -1.82 -17.19 2.63
C ARG A 93 -0.56 -17.69 1.92
N ALA A 94 -0.42 -19.01 1.82
CA ALA A 94 0.68 -19.65 1.10
C ALA A 94 0.46 -19.70 -0.42
N ASP A 95 -0.79 -19.61 -0.89
CA ASP A 95 -1.18 -19.66 -2.31
C ASP A 95 -0.97 -18.33 -3.05
N VAL A 96 -0.56 -17.27 -2.35
CA VAL A 96 -0.30 -15.93 -2.90
C VAL A 96 1.21 -15.66 -2.89
N SER A 97 1.78 -15.33 -4.05
CA SER A 97 3.20 -15.00 -4.17
C SER A 97 3.57 -13.74 -3.37
N VAL A 98 4.82 -13.66 -2.92
CA VAL A 98 5.35 -12.49 -2.18
C VAL A 98 5.22 -11.21 -3.01
N SER A 99 5.46 -11.29 -4.32
CA SER A 99 5.30 -10.16 -5.24
C SER A 99 3.87 -9.63 -5.29
N GLU A 100 2.87 -10.52 -5.33
CA GLU A 100 1.46 -10.13 -5.32
C GLU A 100 1.05 -9.54 -3.97
N LYS A 101 1.52 -10.10 -2.86
CA LYS A 101 1.32 -9.54 -1.51
C LYS A 101 1.85 -8.11 -1.45
N TYR A 102 3.08 -7.90 -1.90
CA TYR A 102 3.70 -6.57 -1.91
C TYR A 102 2.94 -5.58 -2.78
N ARG A 103 2.51 -5.99 -3.99
CA ARG A 103 1.70 -5.17 -4.88
C ARG A 103 0.41 -4.70 -4.21
N ARG A 104 -0.30 -5.59 -3.51
CA ARG A 104 -1.55 -5.26 -2.80
C ARG A 104 -1.32 -4.28 -1.63
N VAL A 105 -0.23 -4.44 -0.91
CA VAL A 105 0.14 -3.48 0.14
C VAL A 105 0.43 -2.10 -0.45
N LEU A 106 1.17 -2.02 -1.57
CA LEU A 106 1.42 -0.76 -2.26
C LEU A 106 0.13 -0.11 -2.80
N GLU A 107 -0.80 -0.89 -3.36
CA GLU A 107 -2.11 -0.39 -3.80
C GLU A 107 -2.88 0.27 -2.63
N ALA A 108 -2.84 -0.33 -1.44
CA ALA A 108 -3.47 0.27 -0.27
C ALA A 108 -2.83 1.60 0.13
N PHE A 109 -1.50 1.73 0.05
CA PHE A 109 -0.81 3.00 0.26
C PHE A 109 -1.18 4.04 -0.80
N GLN A 110 -1.31 3.64 -2.07
CA GLN A 110 -1.75 4.54 -3.14
C GLN A 110 -3.14 5.10 -2.87
N ILE A 111 -4.08 4.26 -2.43
CA ILE A 111 -5.42 4.70 -2.04
C ILE A 111 -5.36 5.71 -0.89
N GLU A 112 -4.54 5.46 0.14
CA GLU A 112 -4.36 6.42 1.24
C GLU A 112 -3.75 7.75 0.77
N LEU A 113 -2.83 7.73 -0.21
CA LEU A 113 -2.30 8.94 -0.83
C LEU A 113 -3.37 9.70 -1.63
N GLU A 114 -4.23 8.97 -2.37
CA GLU A 114 -5.35 9.58 -3.10
C GLU A 114 -6.34 10.27 -2.17
N TYR A 115 -6.62 9.70 -0.99
CA TYR A 115 -7.42 10.39 0.01
C TYR A 115 -6.83 11.75 0.42
N GLY A 116 -5.51 11.90 0.41
CA GLY A 116 -4.83 13.16 0.72
C GLY A 116 -5.00 14.25 -0.34
N ARG A 117 -5.30 13.88 -1.58
CA ARG A 117 -5.36 14.78 -2.74
C ARG A 117 -6.77 15.07 -3.23
N THR A 118 -7.75 14.31 -2.75
CA THR A 118 -9.12 14.36 -3.26
C THR A 118 -10.05 15.10 -2.32
N LEU A 119 -11.02 15.76 -2.92
CA LEU A 119 -12.19 16.33 -2.27
C LEU A 119 -13.36 15.40 -2.53
N GLU A 120 -14.04 14.95 -1.48
CA GLU A 120 -15.12 13.97 -1.60
C GLU A 120 -16.29 14.31 -0.72
N ALA A 121 -17.52 14.17 -1.26
CA ALA A 121 -18.76 14.31 -0.53
C ALA A 121 -19.56 13.01 -0.58
N TYR A 122 -19.89 12.48 0.58
CA TYR A 122 -20.66 11.24 0.74
C TYR A 122 -21.70 11.40 1.84
N ARG A 123 -22.57 10.41 2.01
CA ARG A 123 -23.59 10.41 3.06
C ARG A 123 -23.28 9.31 4.06
N GLU A 124 -23.34 9.65 5.34
CA GLU A 124 -23.08 8.74 6.43
C GLU A 124 -24.13 8.89 7.54
N ARG A 125 -24.38 7.81 8.27
CA ARG A 125 -25.21 7.83 9.46
C ARG A 125 -24.32 7.84 10.70
N VAL A 126 -24.45 8.89 11.49
CA VAL A 126 -23.75 9.03 12.77
C VAL A 126 -24.83 9.10 13.86
N ASP A 127 -24.77 8.21 14.85
CA ASP A 127 -25.73 8.13 15.96
C ASP A 127 -27.21 8.03 15.50
N GLY A 128 -27.44 7.29 14.42
CA GLY A 128 -28.77 7.07 13.84
C GLY A 128 -29.28 8.21 12.96
N GLN A 129 -28.63 9.36 12.93
CA GLN A 129 -28.95 10.50 12.09
C GLN A 129 -28.08 10.55 10.84
N ALA A 130 -28.69 10.85 9.68
CA ALA A 130 -27.96 10.97 8.43
C ALA A 130 -27.37 12.37 8.26
N TYR A 131 -26.10 12.43 7.88
CA TYR A 131 -25.38 13.65 7.55
C TYR A 131 -24.77 13.57 6.17
N ASP A 132 -24.67 14.69 5.50
CA ASP A 132 -23.80 14.86 4.37
C ASP A 132 -22.38 15.12 4.88
N MET A 133 -21.41 14.30 4.47
CA MET A 133 -20.02 14.37 4.88
C MET A 133 -19.19 14.97 3.75
N LEU A 134 -18.24 15.83 4.08
CA LEU A 134 -17.28 16.42 3.16
C LEU A 134 -15.87 16.16 3.70
N ARG A 135 -15.07 15.47 2.94
CA ARG A 135 -13.64 15.25 3.20
C ARG A 135 -12.81 16.14 2.29
N VAL A 136 -11.93 16.92 2.87
CA VAL A 136 -10.96 17.76 2.16
C VAL A 136 -9.56 17.18 2.40
N GLY A 137 -9.12 16.34 1.49
CA GLY A 137 -7.88 15.60 1.65
C GLY A 137 -7.86 14.80 2.96
N ARG A 138 -6.75 14.90 3.69
CA ARG A 138 -6.57 14.35 5.05
C ARG A 138 -6.46 15.45 6.11
N ILE A 139 -6.86 16.67 5.77
CA ILE A 139 -6.71 17.86 6.63
C ILE A 139 -8.04 18.39 7.17
N GLY A 140 -9.15 18.06 6.53
CA GLY A 140 -10.47 18.55 6.96
C GLY A 140 -11.57 17.52 6.77
N LEU A 141 -12.42 17.37 7.78
CA LEU A 141 -13.64 16.56 7.72
C LEU A 141 -14.77 17.39 8.28
N TYR A 142 -15.84 17.54 7.49
CA TYR A 142 -17.00 18.33 7.80
C TYR A 142 -18.25 17.50 7.66
N ARG A 143 -19.26 17.80 8.46
CA ARG A 143 -20.60 17.26 8.29
C ARG A 143 -21.62 18.39 8.18
N LEU A 144 -22.64 18.16 7.39
CA LEU A 144 -23.74 19.08 7.17
C LEU A 144 -25.04 18.37 7.50
N SER A 145 -25.93 19.05 8.24
CA SER A 145 -27.29 18.55 8.52
C SER A 145 -28.11 18.42 7.23
N GLN A 146 -29.12 17.54 7.23
CA GLN A 146 -29.97 17.33 6.05
C GLN A 146 -30.77 18.58 5.63
N ASP A 147 -31.18 19.41 6.59
CA ASP A 147 -31.83 20.71 6.36
C ASP A 147 -30.84 21.80 5.91
N GLN A 148 -29.53 21.46 5.91
CA GLN A 148 -28.43 22.35 5.55
C GLN A 148 -28.37 23.64 6.41
N GLN A 149 -28.87 23.62 7.64
CA GLN A 149 -28.86 24.78 8.52
C GLN A 149 -27.66 24.74 9.50
N GLN A 150 -27.07 23.57 9.73
CA GLN A 150 -25.96 23.39 10.67
C GLN A 150 -24.82 22.62 10.01
N ALA A 151 -23.60 23.05 10.31
CA ALA A 151 -22.37 22.40 9.86
C ALA A 151 -21.39 22.22 11.02
N TRP A 152 -20.62 21.17 10.99
CA TRP A 152 -19.58 20.86 11.98
C TRP A 152 -18.28 20.50 11.30
N THR A 153 -17.19 20.77 11.98
CA THR A 153 -15.84 20.28 11.63
C THR A 153 -15.34 19.32 12.67
N TRP A 154 -14.58 18.31 12.24
CA TRP A 154 -13.92 17.40 13.13
C TRP A 154 -12.65 18.02 13.71
N LEU A 155 -12.50 17.98 15.02
CA LEU A 155 -11.29 18.42 15.73
C LEU A 155 -10.50 17.21 16.21
N MET A 156 -9.28 17.08 15.70
CA MET A 156 -8.35 16.01 16.15
C MET A 156 -7.92 16.21 17.61
N SER A 157 -7.82 17.46 18.08
CA SER A 157 -7.42 17.79 19.46
C SER A 157 -8.38 17.28 20.53
N SER A 158 -9.68 17.29 20.25
CA SER A 158 -10.72 16.84 21.18
C SER A 158 -11.36 15.50 20.74
N ASN A 159 -10.93 14.96 19.62
CA ASN A 159 -11.52 13.77 18.98
C ASN A 159 -13.04 13.88 18.88
N GLY A 160 -13.53 15.02 18.39
CA GLY A 160 -14.95 15.33 18.38
C GLY A 160 -15.39 16.36 17.34
N TRP A 161 -16.69 16.48 17.18
CA TRP A 161 -17.32 17.45 16.29
C TRP A 161 -17.49 18.80 16.99
N ARG A 162 -17.08 19.88 16.32
CA ARG A 162 -17.33 21.26 16.73
C ARG A 162 -18.24 21.92 15.71
N GLU A 163 -19.33 22.54 16.18
CA GLU A 163 -20.24 23.32 15.34
C GLU A 163 -19.51 24.52 14.74
N LEU A 164 -19.79 24.80 13.49
CA LEU A 164 -19.24 25.93 12.77
C LEU A 164 -20.19 27.13 12.88
N PRO A 165 -19.63 28.34 12.97
CA PRO A 165 -20.41 29.55 12.91
C PRO A 165 -21.25 29.65 11.62
N SER A 166 -22.42 30.33 11.73
CA SER A 166 -23.37 30.43 10.61
C SER A 166 -22.83 31.20 9.39
N ASP A 167 -21.86 32.09 9.59
CA ASP A 167 -21.18 32.83 8.53
C ASP A 167 -20.33 31.91 7.62
N MET A 168 -19.82 30.76 8.14
CA MET A 168 -19.07 29.77 7.37
C MET A 168 -19.94 28.77 6.62
N LEU A 169 -21.24 28.76 6.88
CA LEU A 169 -22.17 27.77 6.31
C LEU A 169 -22.26 27.88 4.78
N ALA A 170 -22.21 29.10 4.24
CA ALA A 170 -22.24 29.33 2.79
C ALA A 170 -21.02 28.73 2.10
N ASP A 171 -19.82 28.86 2.67
CA ASP A 171 -18.56 28.33 2.13
C ASP A 171 -18.56 26.79 2.16
N ILE A 172 -19.05 26.22 3.27
CA ILE A 172 -19.18 24.74 3.38
C ILE A 172 -20.17 24.21 2.33
N LYS A 173 -21.33 24.83 2.16
CA LYS A 173 -22.28 24.44 1.10
C LYS A 173 -21.68 24.56 -0.30
N GLN A 174 -20.89 25.59 -0.54
CA GLN A 174 -20.17 25.74 -1.81
C GLN A 174 -19.13 24.64 -2.02
N ALA A 175 -18.37 24.29 -0.97
CA ALA A 175 -17.41 23.18 -1.01
C ALA A 175 -18.10 21.83 -1.31
N PHE A 176 -19.29 21.58 -0.75
CA PHE A 176 -20.10 20.41 -1.11
C PHE A 176 -20.52 20.39 -2.57
N LYS A 177 -20.89 21.53 -3.17
CA LYS A 177 -21.25 21.61 -4.60
C LYS A 177 -20.06 21.29 -5.49
N VAL A 178 -18.86 21.77 -5.14
CA VAL A 178 -17.63 21.47 -5.86
C VAL A 178 -17.29 19.97 -5.72
N ALA A 179 -17.34 19.41 -4.51
CA ALA A 179 -17.06 18.00 -4.25
C ALA A 179 -18.03 17.06 -5.00
N ARG A 180 -19.31 17.44 -5.11
CA ARG A 180 -20.33 16.70 -5.86
C ARG A 180 -20.31 16.98 -7.36
N GLN A 181 -19.36 17.82 -7.83
CA GLN A 181 -19.25 18.23 -9.24
C GLN A 181 -20.53 18.84 -9.82
N THR A 182 -21.36 19.47 -8.98
CA THR A 182 -22.57 20.16 -9.37
C THR A 182 -22.33 21.61 -9.79
N THR A 183 -21.09 22.08 -9.64
CA THR A 183 -20.61 23.38 -10.10
C THR A 183 -19.21 23.23 -10.69
N ALA A 184 -18.80 24.21 -11.51
CA ALA A 184 -17.44 24.23 -12.05
C ALA A 184 -16.40 24.26 -10.92
N PRO A 185 -15.21 23.65 -11.13
CA PRO A 185 -14.11 23.74 -10.18
C PRO A 185 -13.75 25.20 -9.89
N GLN A 186 -13.70 25.55 -8.62
CA GLN A 186 -13.35 26.89 -8.16
C GLN A 186 -12.60 26.81 -6.82
N LEU A 187 -11.96 27.91 -6.46
CA LEU A 187 -11.33 28.04 -5.15
C LEU A 187 -12.39 27.97 -4.06
N ILE A 188 -12.16 27.13 -3.06
CA ILE A 188 -13.01 26.98 -1.88
C ILE A 188 -12.24 27.43 -0.63
N THR A 189 -12.94 28.11 0.28
CA THR A 189 -12.43 28.44 1.60
C THR A 189 -13.13 27.56 2.62
N VAL A 190 -12.35 26.85 3.45
CA VAL A 190 -12.87 26.00 4.52
C VAL A 190 -12.09 26.25 5.81
N PRO A 191 -12.75 26.29 6.98
CA PRO A 191 -12.09 26.48 8.26
C PRO A 191 -11.29 25.22 8.61
N LEU A 192 -9.98 25.30 8.70
CA LEU A 192 -9.13 24.21 9.18
C LEU A 192 -9.00 24.28 10.71
N ALA A 193 -8.96 23.11 11.35
CA ALA A 193 -8.53 23.01 12.73
C ALA A 193 -7.06 23.42 12.82
N SER A 194 -6.68 24.20 13.83
CA SER A 194 -5.27 24.53 14.08
C SER A 194 -4.48 23.23 14.24
N PRO A 195 -3.28 23.12 13.66
CA PRO A 195 -2.43 21.96 13.89
C PRO A 195 -2.14 21.84 15.39
N LEU A 196 -2.10 20.60 15.90
CA LEU A 196 -1.64 20.31 17.24
C LEU A 196 -0.18 20.75 17.32
N VAL A 197 0.08 21.90 17.92
CA VAL A 197 1.44 22.29 18.31
C VAL A 197 1.80 21.40 19.49
N GLN A 198 2.66 20.42 19.26
CA GLN A 198 3.25 19.63 20.33
C GLN A 198 4.10 20.57 21.20
N GLY A 199 3.54 21.11 22.25
CA GLY A 199 4.22 22.04 23.16
C GLY A 199 3.31 22.77 24.13
N GLU A 200 2.02 22.90 23.87
CA GLU A 200 1.12 23.65 24.77
C GLU A 200 0.43 22.80 25.86
N ALA A 201 0.50 21.46 25.75
CA ALA A 201 -0.10 20.59 26.77
C ALA A 201 0.72 20.51 28.09
N GLU A 202 1.98 20.98 28.09
CA GLU A 202 2.85 20.91 29.28
C GLU A 202 2.77 22.16 30.17
N ASN A 203 2.25 23.26 29.67
CA ASN A 203 2.12 24.50 30.46
C ASN A 203 0.76 24.65 31.15
N ALA A 204 -0.30 24.00 30.68
CA ALA A 204 -1.62 24.07 31.34
C ALA A 204 -1.72 23.27 32.66
N SER A 205 -0.79 22.36 32.90
CA SER A 205 -0.73 21.56 34.15
C SER A 205 0.14 22.18 35.25
N LYS A 206 0.84 23.29 34.99
CA LYS A 206 1.71 23.95 36.00
C LYS A 206 1.12 25.21 36.61
N GLU A 207 0.02 25.75 36.12
CA GLU A 207 -0.62 26.95 36.67
C GLU A 207 -1.80 26.68 37.63
N GLY A 208 -2.09 25.39 37.93
CA GLY A 208 -3.19 25.01 38.82
C GLY A 208 -2.81 24.59 40.24
N GLY A 209 -1.61 24.90 40.71
CA GLY A 209 -1.13 24.45 42.01
C GLY A 209 -0.44 25.53 42.84
N ASP A 210 -1.13 26.61 43.15
CA ASP A 210 -0.80 27.48 44.27
C ASP A 210 -1.97 28.43 44.58
N VAL A 211 -2.88 28.02 45.43
CA VAL A 211 -3.60 28.86 46.42
C VAL A 211 -4.06 27.95 47.58
#